data_351e821bc14edb9b773501b503e981e7
#
_entry.id   351e821bc14edb9b773501b503e981e7
#
_cell.length_a   1.000
_cell.length_b   1.000
_cell.length_c   1.000
_cell.angle_alpha   90.00
_cell.angle_beta   90.00
_cell.angle_gamma   90.00
#
_symmetry.space_group_name_H-M   'P 1'
#
loop_
_entity.id
_entity.type
_entity.pdbx_description
1 polymer ?
#
loop_
_entity_poly.entity_id
_entity_poly.type
_entity_poly.pdbx_seq_one_letter_code
_entity_poly.pdbx_strand_id
1 'polypeptide(L)'
;MARKFLVGVVLGAVIAAGAPALAREMTSAYVVTAVANLPGAGGTDWHTDLTLYNPHSSVLYVKLVYLPTDTDNSGGAPTAPLIDLQPWETLNLWDVLGPNGFDARGGKGAMLVYADTTANSCPGTAGDTSCDFGVFARNYTLDPSGAGGEFGQDFPGFPANLGVDSTVIAYMPQISDDGDFRTNVGVASWTNAWVTVREDVQDAAGNIVGRYDHPIPPNGHEQWRLETRGLTGGTVAVYLQNAPNTAMVYPYATVVNNATGDATTVEAQITPVGLPGQAASVHAATVRRVALRSVPPPLPAPRFSLAALAHRTR
;
A
#
# COMPACT_ATOMS: atom_id res chain seq x y z
N MET A 1 -29.74 -33.52 -62.54
CA MET A 1 -28.55 -33.79 -61.66
C MET A 1 -28.33 -32.60 -60.75
N ALA A 2 -28.76 -32.67 -59.50
CA ALA A 2 -28.61 -31.57 -58.54
C ALA A 2 -27.50 -31.91 -57.54
N ARG A 3 -26.40 -31.17 -57.59
CA ARG A 3 -25.30 -31.25 -56.62
C ARG A 3 -25.69 -30.49 -55.36
N LYS A 4 -25.88 -31.21 -54.27
CA LYS A 4 -26.00 -30.64 -52.93
C LYS A 4 -24.63 -30.26 -52.40
N PHE A 5 -24.39 -28.98 -52.17
CA PHE A 5 -23.23 -28.49 -51.41
C PHE A 5 -23.54 -28.62 -49.94
N LEU A 6 -22.75 -29.44 -49.26
CA LEU A 6 -22.74 -29.56 -47.78
C LEU A 6 -21.80 -28.49 -47.26
N VAL A 7 -22.35 -27.44 -46.63
CA VAL A 7 -21.57 -26.42 -45.94
C VAL A 7 -21.37 -26.94 -44.48
N GLY A 8 -20.20 -27.41 -44.20
CA GLY A 8 -19.81 -27.77 -42.84
C GLY A 8 -19.49 -26.52 -42.02
N VAL A 9 -20.33 -26.21 -41.04
CA VAL A 9 -20.04 -25.18 -40.05
C VAL A 9 -19.08 -25.79 -39.01
N VAL A 10 -17.82 -25.39 -39.04
CA VAL A 10 -16.84 -25.68 -37.97
C VAL A 10 -17.12 -24.69 -36.84
N LEU A 11 -17.81 -25.16 -35.84
CA LEU A 11 -17.99 -24.40 -34.58
C LEU A 11 -16.66 -24.46 -33.81
N GLY A 12 -15.80 -23.46 -34.00
CA GLY A 12 -14.61 -23.27 -33.21
C GLY A 12 -15.00 -22.91 -31.76
N ALA A 13 -14.82 -23.86 -30.84
CA ALA A 13 -14.90 -23.57 -29.42
C ALA A 13 -13.74 -22.64 -29.04
N VAL A 14 -14.01 -21.33 -28.95
CA VAL A 14 -13.12 -20.39 -28.28
C VAL A 14 -13.19 -20.72 -26.81
N ILE A 15 -12.20 -21.46 -26.31
CA ILE A 15 -11.94 -21.56 -24.88
C ILE A 15 -11.50 -20.15 -24.48
N ALA A 16 -12.45 -19.35 -23.97
CA ALA A 16 -12.10 -18.16 -23.23
C ALA A 16 -11.32 -18.63 -22.02
N ALA A 17 -9.99 -18.60 -22.10
CA ALA A 17 -9.14 -18.60 -20.92
C ALA A 17 -9.61 -17.40 -20.12
N GLY A 18 -10.43 -17.64 -19.09
CA GLY A 18 -10.87 -16.60 -18.18
C GLY A 18 -9.62 -15.89 -17.68
N ALA A 19 -9.50 -14.60 -17.99
CA ALA A 19 -8.50 -13.79 -17.33
C ALA A 19 -8.70 -14.02 -15.81
N PRO A 20 -7.62 -14.33 -15.05
CA PRO A 20 -7.75 -14.46 -13.62
C PRO A 20 -8.41 -13.17 -13.11
N ALA A 21 -9.44 -13.32 -12.30
CA ALA A 21 -10.05 -12.17 -11.64
C ALA A 21 -8.93 -11.39 -10.97
N LEU A 22 -8.90 -10.07 -11.18
CA LEU A 22 -7.87 -9.17 -10.66
C LEU A 22 -8.04 -8.93 -9.13
N ALA A 23 -8.36 -9.99 -8.39
CA ALA A 23 -8.24 -9.97 -6.94
C ALA A 23 -6.73 -10.02 -6.61
N ARG A 24 -6.29 -9.21 -5.68
CA ARG A 24 -4.91 -9.30 -5.18
C ARG A 24 -4.74 -10.66 -4.51
N GLU A 25 -3.70 -11.37 -4.87
CA GLU A 25 -3.34 -12.61 -4.18
C GLU A 25 -2.91 -12.27 -2.75
N MET A 26 -3.29 -13.14 -1.81
CA MET A 26 -2.76 -13.08 -0.45
C MET A 26 -1.26 -13.39 -0.49
N THR A 27 -0.53 -12.86 0.48
CA THR A 27 0.91 -13.05 0.63
C THR A 27 1.27 -13.08 2.11
N SER A 28 2.50 -13.45 2.41
CA SER A 28 3.02 -13.49 3.78
C SER A 28 3.56 -12.15 4.29
N ALA A 29 3.59 -11.10 3.46
CA ALA A 29 4.10 -9.79 3.85
C ALA A 29 3.46 -8.65 3.05
N TYR A 30 3.13 -7.57 3.76
CA TYR A 30 2.46 -6.39 3.22
C TYR A 30 3.09 -5.09 3.71
N VAL A 31 2.89 -4.04 2.94
CA VAL A 31 3.06 -2.64 3.34
C VAL A 31 1.70 -1.96 3.30
N VAL A 32 1.22 -1.50 4.44
CA VAL A 32 0.13 -0.51 4.52
C VAL A 32 0.79 0.85 4.35
N THR A 33 0.58 1.47 3.22
CA THR A 33 1.37 2.62 2.77
C THR A 33 1.08 3.90 3.53
N ALA A 34 -0.08 4.00 4.20
CA ALA A 34 -0.39 5.13 5.08
C ALA A 34 -1.18 4.67 6.30
N VAL A 35 -0.70 5.05 7.48
CA VAL A 35 -1.40 4.95 8.76
C VAL A 35 -1.32 6.29 9.49
N ALA A 36 -2.35 6.62 10.28
CA ALA A 36 -2.49 7.92 10.92
C ALA A 36 -3.19 7.83 12.28
N ASN A 37 -2.77 8.70 13.22
CA ASN A 37 -3.53 9.10 14.39
C ASN A 37 -3.16 10.56 14.66
N LEU A 38 -3.80 11.51 13.93
CA LEU A 38 -3.45 12.93 14.02
C LEU A 38 -4.58 13.86 13.54
N PRO A 39 -4.64 15.08 14.08
CA PRO A 39 -5.50 16.11 13.55
C PRO A 39 -5.16 16.43 12.08
N GLY A 40 -6.21 16.64 11.28
CA GLY A 40 -6.12 17.05 9.89
C GLY A 40 -6.66 18.45 9.65
N ALA A 41 -6.68 18.87 8.39
CA ALA A 41 -7.26 20.15 8.01
C ALA A 41 -8.79 20.15 8.15
N GLY A 42 -9.38 21.33 8.44
CA GLY A 42 -10.84 21.48 8.51
C GLY A 42 -11.49 20.82 9.74
N GLY A 43 -10.74 20.56 10.80
CA GLY A 43 -11.27 19.94 12.03
C GLY A 43 -11.38 18.42 11.97
N THR A 44 -10.82 17.77 10.95
CA THR A 44 -10.72 16.32 10.88
C THR A 44 -9.73 15.80 11.92
N ASP A 45 -9.94 14.56 12.39
CA ASP A 45 -9.02 13.82 13.28
C ASP A 45 -8.89 12.40 12.75
N TRP A 46 -7.76 12.11 12.12
CA TRP A 46 -7.55 10.88 11.36
C TRP A 46 -7.06 9.75 12.23
N HIS A 47 -7.66 8.59 12.06
CA HIS A 47 -7.32 7.34 12.72
C HIS A 47 -7.16 6.22 11.70
N THR A 48 -6.50 5.13 12.11
CA THR A 48 -6.35 3.94 11.25
C THR A 48 -6.86 2.70 11.95
N ASP A 49 -7.83 2.04 11.30
CA ASP A 49 -8.22 0.67 11.63
C ASP A 49 -7.49 -0.31 10.71
N LEU A 50 -7.06 -1.44 11.27
CA LEU A 50 -6.37 -2.50 10.54
C LEU A 50 -7.11 -3.83 10.73
N THR A 51 -7.40 -4.52 9.63
CA THR A 51 -8.01 -5.85 9.63
C THR A 51 -7.01 -6.88 9.13
N LEU A 52 -6.89 -7.99 9.86
CA LEU A 52 -6.08 -9.15 9.50
C LEU A 52 -7.01 -10.37 9.33
N TYR A 53 -6.75 -11.20 8.32
CA TYR A 53 -7.51 -12.42 8.10
C TYR A 53 -6.60 -13.63 7.92
N ASN A 54 -6.79 -14.66 8.71
CA ASN A 54 -6.09 -15.93 8.59
C ASN A 54 -6.94 -16.94 7.78
N PRO A 55 -6.55 -17.31 6.54
CA PRO A 55 -7.28 -18.28 5.72
C PRO A 55 -6.91 -19.74 6.02
N HIS A 56 -6.12 -20.01 7.05
CA HIS A 56 -5.60 -21.34 7.36
C HIS A 56 -6.35 -22.01 8.51
N SER A 57 -6.25 -23.34 8.57
CA SER A 57 -6.77 -24.17 9.68
C SER A 57 -5.83 -24.24 10.90
N SER A 58 -4.72 -23.52 10.88
CA SER A 58 -3.72 -23.40 11.95
C SER A 58 -3.58 -21.96 12.40
N VAL A 59 -3.07 -21.75 13.60
CA VAL A 59 -2.73 -20.41 14.10
C VAL A 59 -1.63 -19.81 13.21
N LEU A 60 -1.77 -18.54 12.88
CA LEU A 60 -0.78 -17.76 12.17
C LEU A 60 -0.26 -16.63 13.06
N TYR A 61 1.05 -16.51 13.18
CA TYR A 61 1.69 -15.48 13.98
C TYR A 61 2.12 -14.31 13.09
N VAL A 62 1.61 -13.10 13.39
CA VAL A 62 1.81 -11.90 12.57
C VAL A 62 2.52 -10.83 13.36
N LYS A 63 3.43 -10.11 12.72
CA LYS A 63 4.10 -8.91 13.24
C LYS A 63 3.62 -7.65 12.55
N LEU A 64 3.50 -6.58 13.37
CA LEU A 64 3.29 -5.21 12.92
C LEU A 64 4.52 -4.38 13.27
N VAL A 65 5.02 -3.62 12.29
CA VAL A 65 6.12 -2.66 12.48
C VAL A 65 5.66 -1.31 11.96
N TYR A 66 5.62 -0.33 12.83
CA TYR A 66 5.26 1.05 12.49
C TYR A 66 6.48 1.79 11.96
N LEU A 67 6.33 2.45 10.81
CA LEU A 67 7.36 3.27 10.17
C LEU A 67 6.93 4.74 10.23
N PRO A 68 7.31 5.49 11.28
CA PRO A 68 6.96 6.90 11.41
C PRO A 68 7.46 7.73 10.22
N THR A 69 6.69 8.74 9.82
CA THR A 69 7.11 9.72 8.81
C THR A 69 8.31 10.53 9.30
N ASP A 70 9.16 10.98 8.38
CA ASP A 70 10.35 11.80 8.64
C ASP A 70 11.36 11.12 9.58
N THR A 71 11.38 9.80 9.65
CA THR A 71 12.20 9.05 10.63
C THR A 71 13.10 8.03 9.94
N ASP A 72 14.39 8.09 10.27
CA ASP A 72 15.35 7.04 9.93
C ASP A 72 15.20 5.86 10.90
N ASN A 73 14.65 4.76 10.41
CA ASN A 73 14.44 3.54 11.20
C ASN A 73 15.54 2.47 10.97
N SER A 74 16.72 2.86 10.47
CA SER A 74 17.85 1.93 10.30
C SER A 74 18.32 1.31 11.63
N GLY A 75 18.16 2.03 12.71
CA GLY A 75 18.46 1.58 14.08
C GLY A 75 17.33 0.79 14.74
N GLY A 76 16.18 0.65 14.11
CA GLY A 76 14.99 -0.04 14.59
C GLY A 76 13.72 0.80 14.45
N ALA A 77 12.59 0.11 14.36
CA ALA A 77 11.26 0.72 14.28
C ALA A 77 10.34 0.18 15.39
N PRO A 78 9.34 0.97 15.85
CA PRO A 78 8.35 0.48 16.79
C PRO A 78 7.69 -0.80 16.28
N THR A 79 7.72 -1.85 17.08
CA THR A 79 7.22 -3.18 16.72
C THR A 79 6.23 -3.66 17.77
N ALA A 80 5.06 -4.12 17.33
CA ALA A 80 4.08 -4.71 18.22
C ALA A 80 4.53 -6.08 18.74
N PRO A 81 3.99 -6.55 19.89
CA PRO A 81 4.04 -7.95 20.25
C PRO A 81 3.50 -8.85 19.13
N LEU A 82 3.92 -10.11 19.15
CA LEU A 82 3.43 -11.09 18.18
C LEU A 82 1.90 -11.26 18.33
N ILE A 83 1.20 -11.26 17.21
CA ILE A 83 -0.24 -11.41 17.13
C ILE A 83 -0.56 -12.85 16.73
N ASP A 84 -1.35 -13.54 17.54
CA ASP A 84 -1.82 -14.90 17.28
C ASP A 84 -3.17 -14.82 16.56
N LEU A 85 -3.18 -14.94 15.23
CA LEU A 85 -4.40 -15.08 14.45
C LEU A 85 -4.89 -16.53 14.51
N GLN A 86 -6.06 -16.74 15.12
CA GLN A 86 -6.65 -18.07 15.20
C GLN A 86 -7.07 -18.60 13.83
N PRO A 87 -7.25 -19.92 13.65
CA PRO A 87 -7.74 -20.48 12.41
C PRO A 87 -9.03 -19.79 11.92
N TRP A 88 -9.02 -19.33 10.66
CA TRP A 88 -10.16 -18.66 9.99
C TRP A 88 -10.60 -17.34 10.64
N GLU A 89 -9.78 -16.77 11.52
CA GLU A 89 -10.11 -15.54 12.21
C GLU A 89 -9.96 -14.31 11.30
N THR A 90 -10.93 -13.39 11.46
CA THR A 90 -10.83 -12.00 11.05
C THR A 90 -10.65 -11.13 12.29
N LEU A 91 -9.45 -10.60 12.50
CA LEU A 91 -9.13 -9.73 13.63
C LEU A 91 -9.17 -8.27 13.19
N ASN A 92 -10.00 -7.46 13.85
CA ASN A 92 -10.04 -6.02 13.65
C ASN A 92 -9.28 -5.31 14.78
N LEU A 93 -8.30 -4.51 14.43
CA LEU A 93 -7.51 -3.68 15.33
C LEU A 93 -7.92 -2.22 15.11
N TRP A 94 -8.65 -1.66 16.07
CA TRP A 94 -9.20 -0.32 15.98
C TRP A 94 -8.19 0.73 16.45
N ASP A 95 -8.02 1.81 15.65
CA ASP A 95 -7.10 2.91 15.95
C ASP A 95 -5.69 2.41 16.32
N VAL A 96 -5.06 1.68 15.38
CA VAL A 96 -3.81 0.94 15.61
C VAL A 96 -2.66 1.82 16.08
N LEU A 97 -2.65 3.12 15.75
CA LEU A 97 -1.68 4.10 16.27
C LEU A 97 -2.13 4.79 17.57
N GLY A 98 -3.35 4.55 18.01
CA GLY A 98 -3.91 5.14 19.22
C GLY A 98 -3.30 4.58 20.52
N PRO A 99 -3.86 4.98 21.69
CA PRO A 99 -3.28 4.72 23.01
C PRO A 99 -3.25 3.24 23.39
N ASN A 100 -4.09 2.42 22.76
CA ASN A 100 -4.13 0.97 23.01
C ASN A 100 -3.26 0.19 22.03
N GLY A 101 -2.78 0.85 20.96
CA GLY A 101 -1.88 0.31 19.94
C GLY A 101 -0.45 0.79 20.14
N PHE A 102 0.09 1.43 19.11
CA PHE A 102 1.46 1.95 19.15
C PHE A 102 1.65 3.18 20.04
N ASP A 103 0.58 3.76 20.61
CA ASP A 103 0.56 5.01 21.38
C ASP A 103 1.32 6.16 20.67
N ALA A 104 1.13 6.23 19.34
CA ALA A 104 1.78 7.18 18.44
C ALA A 104 0.83 8.34 18.08
N ARG A 105 0.23 8.97 19.10
CA ARG A 105 -0.69 10.11 18.91
C ARG A 105 0.02 11.29 18.27
N GLY A 106 -0.63 11.92 17.30
CA GLY A 106 -0.04 12.97 16.47
C GLY A 106 0.87 12.40 15.38
N GLY A 107 0.95 11.07 15.26
CA GLY A 107 1.80 10.38 14.31
C GLY A 107 1.10 10.00 13.00
N LYS A 108 1.89 9.91 11.96
CA LYS A 108 1.55 9.30 10.66
C LYS A 108 2.74 8.51 10.14
N GLY A 109 2.51 7.61 9.21
CA GLY A 109 3.58 6.80 8.65
C GLY A 109 3.06 5.68 7.77
N ALA A 110 3.84 4.62 7.64
CA ALA A 110 3.46 3.36 7.03
C ALA A 110 3.54 2.22 8.05
N MET A 111 3.07 1.04 7.68
CA MET A 111 3.15 -0.14 8.53
C MET A 111 3.57 -1.35 7.71
N LEU A 112 4.57 -2.08 8.19
CA LEU A 112 4.89 -3.42 7.69
C LEU A 112 4.05 -4.43 8.47
N VAL A 113 3.41 -5.35 7.75
CA VAL A 113 2.57 -6.41 8.31
C VAL A 113 3.02 -7.72 7.70
N TYR A 114 3.57 -8.63 8.49
CA TYR A 114 4.13 -9.86 7.92
C TYR A 114 4.00 -11.05 8.88
N ALA A 115 3.89 -12.24 8.29
CA ALA A 115 3.95 -13.48 9.04
C ALA A 115 5.36 -13.68 9.61
N ASP A 116 5.47 -13.92 10.93
CA ASP A 116 6.76 -14.19 11.56
C ASP A 116 7.30 -15.54 11.10
N THR A 117 8.40 -15.53 10.36
CA THR A 117 8.95 -16.75 9.76
C THR A 117 9.50 -17.75 10.79
N THR A 118 9.88 -17.28 11.97
CA THR A 118 10.39 -18.14 13.05
C THR A 118 9.24 -18.84 13.78
N ALA A 119 8.19 -18.09 14.13
CA ALA A 119 7.05 -18.65 14.86
C ALA A 119 6.18 -19.55 13.98
N ASN A 120 6.01 -19.22 12.69
CA ASN A 120 5.18 -20.00 11.76
C ASN A 120 5.91 -21.12 11.05
N SER A 121 7.23 -21.21 11.15
CA SER A 121 8.02 -22.15 10.33
C SER A 121 7.72 -22.03 8.83
N CYS A 122 7.50 -20.79 8.36
CA CYS A 122 7.20 -20.52 6.94
C CYS A 122 8.38 -20.95 6.07
N PRO A 123 8.23 -21.89 5.15
CA PRO A 123 9.35 -22.43 4.35
C PRO A 123 10.01 -21.37 3.47
N GLY A 124 9.30 -20.30 3.14
CA GLY A 124 9.81 -19.21 2.28
C GLY A 124 10.13 -19.64 0.85
N THR A 125 9.68 -20.82 0.45
CA THR A 125 9.87 -21.34 -0.91
C THR A 125 8.89 -20.70 -1.89
N ALA A 126 9.30 -20.56 -3.15
CA ALA A 126 8.43 -20.01 -4.19
C ALA A 126 7.18 -20.89 -4.39
N GLY A 127 5.96 -20.30 -4.31
CA GLY A 127 4.68 -21.02 -4.43
C GLY A 127 4.14 -21.57 -3.10
N ASP A 128 4.87 -21.43 -1.99
CA ASP A 128 4.33 -21.77 -0.66
C ASP A 128 3.40 -20.65 -0.17
N THR A 129 2.16 -21.02 0.11
CA THR A 129 1.10 -20.14 0.59
C THR A 129 0.75 -20.40 2.06
N SER A 130 1.51 -21.24 2.76
CA SER A 130 1.19 -21.67 4.13
C SER A 130 1.18 -20.54 5.17
N CYS A 131 1.79 -19.41 4.82
CA CYS A 131 1.84 -18.22 5.67
C CYS A 131 1.18 -16.99 5.01
N ASP A 132 0.45 -17.18 3.93
CA ASP A 132 -0.26 -16.09 3.27
C ASP A 132 -1.53 -15.72 4.07
N PHE A 133 -1.82 -14.43 4.18
CA PHE A 133 -2.96 -13.92 4.94
C PHE A 133 -3.51 -12.65 4.31
N GLY A 134 -4.68 -12.19 4.76
CA GLY A 134 -5.29 -10.97 4.26
C GLY A 134 -4.97 -9.76 5.15
N VAL A 135 -4.70 -8.61 4.53
CA VAL A 135 -4.50 -7.33 5.21
C VAL A 135 -5.35 -6.25 4.54
N PHE A 136 -6.08 -5.52 5.35
CA PHE A 136 -6.85 -4.35 4.93
C PHE A 136 -6.71 -3.25 5.97
N ALA A 137 -6.52 -2.01 5.55
CA ALA A 137 -6.53 -0.87 6.45
C ALA A 137 -7.47 0.21 5.92
N ARG A 138 -8.04 0.97 6.84
CA ARG A 138 -8.87 2.13 6.56
C ARG A 138 -8.42 3.30 7.41
N ASN A 139 -8.08 4.42 6.77
CA ASN A 139 -7.92 5.68 7.45
C ASN A 139 -9.27 6.40 7.46
N TYR A 140 -9.70 6.88 8.62
CA TYR A 140 -10.99 7.54 8.77
C TYR A 140 -10.91 8.73 9.73
N THR A 141 -11.90 9.60 9.64
CA THR A 141 -12.17 10.68 10.56
C THR A 141 -13.67 10.75 10.81
N LEU A 142 -14.08 11.18 11.99
CA LEU A 142 -15.47 11.52 12.23
C LEU A 142 -15.82 12.80 11.45
N ASP A 143 -17.07 12.90 11.03
CA ASP A 143 -17.57 14.10 10.36
C ASP A 143 -17.37 15.34 11.26
N PRO A 144 -16.50 16.28 10.87
CA PRO A 144 -16.22 17.46 11.70
C PRO A 144 -17.42 18.41 11.83
N SER A 145 -18.44 18.29 10.98
CA SER A 145 -19.67 19.08 11.09
C SER A 145 -20.55 18.66 12.27
N GLY A 146 -20.30 17.49 12.86
CA GLY A 146 -21.12 16.93 13.94
C GLY A 146 -22.46 16.37 13.49
N ALA A 147 -22.72 16.26 12.17
CA ALA A 147 -23.94 15.67 11.64
C ALA A 147 -23.97 14.13 11.84
N GLY A 148 -22.89 13.56 12.28
CA GLY A 148 -22.69 12.13 12.45
C GLY A 148 -22.20 11.46 11.15
N GLY A 149 -21.49 10.35 11.32
CA GLY A 149 -20.88 9.61 10.22
C GLY A 149 -19.34 9.68 10.24
N GLU A 150 -18.76 9.02 9.29
CA GLU A 150 -17.31 8.93 9.11
C GLU A 150 -16.96 9.19 7.65
N PHE A 151 -15.93 9.98 7.41
CA PHE A 151 -15.23 10.01 6.14
C PHE A 151 -14.06 9.06 6.23
N GLY A 152 -13.74 8.35 5.15
CA GLY A 152 -12.64 7.40 5.17
C GLY A 152 -12.15 7.02 3.80
N GLN A 153 -10.92 6.55 3.75
CA GLN A 153 -10.28 6.03 2.55
C GLN A 153 -9.58 4.71 2.87
N ASP A 154 -9.61 3.80 1.93
CA ASP A 154 -9.02 2.49 2.07
C ASP A 154 -7.53 2.51 1.74
N PHE A 155 -6.75 1.80 2.53
CA PHE A 155 -5.35 1.49 2.27
C PHE A 155 -5.17 -0.03 2.37
N PRO A 156 -5.55 -0.77 1.33
CA PRO A 156 -5.37 -2.21 1.35
C PRO A 156 -3.88 -2.54 1.45
N GLY A 157 -3.55 -3.63 2.16
CA GLY A 157 -2.17 -4.08 2.28
C GLY A 157 -1.56 -4.29 0.89
N PHE A 158 -0.47 -3.60 0.62
CA PHE A 158 0.26 -3.72 -0.64
C PHE A 158 1.22 -4.91 -0.52
N PRO A 159 1.15 -5.96 -1.37
CA PRO A 159 2.09 -7.06 -1.30
C PRO A 159 3.54 -6.57 -1.34
N ALA A 160 4.35 -7.00 -0.38
CA ALA A 160 5.71 -6.49 -0.23
C ALA A 160 6.63 -6.78 -1.43
N ASN A 161 6.27 -7.74 -2.26
CA ASN A 161 7.00 -8.11 -3.48
C ASN A 161 6.60 -7.27 -4.73
N LEU A 162 5.61 -6.39 -4.61
CA LEU A 162 5.10 -5.57 -5.72
C LEU A 162 5.51 -4.09 -5.62
N GLY A 163 6.48 -3.75 -4.76
CA GLY A 163 7.00 -2.39 -4.67
C GLY A 163 7.72 -1.93 -5.94
N VAL A 164 7.98 -0.63 -5.99
CA VAL A 164 8.75 0.02 -7.06
C VAL A 164 10.23 -0.17 -6.78
N ASP A 165 10.92 -0.82 -7.68
CA ASP A 165 12.40 -0.93 -7.73
C ASP A 165 12.96 -0.09 -8.88
N SER A 166 14.25 -0.23 -9.17
CA SER A 166 14.91 0.52 -10.24
C SER A 166 14.47 0.14 -11.68
N THR A 167 13.60 -0.89 -11.82
CA THR A 167 13.17 -1.42 -13.13
C THR A 167 11.73 -1.06 -13.48
N VAL A 168 11.00 -0.40 -12.59
CA VAL A 168 9.60 -0.06 -12.79
C VAL A 168 9.31 1.40 -12.43
N ILE A 169 8.25 1.93 -13.01
CA ILE A 169 7.67 3.25 -12.69
C ILE A 169 6.26 3.01 -12.14
N ALA A 170 5.91 3.72 -11.09
CA ALA A 170 4.56 3.78 -10.56
C ALA A 170 3.82 4.99 -11.12
N TYR A 171 2.61 4.81 -11.59
CA TYR A 171 1.72 5.87 -12.06
C TYR A 171 0.47 5.94 -11.18
N MET A 172 0.13 7.13 -10.76
CA MET A 172 -1.07 7.46 -9.99
C MET A 172 -1.90 8.46 -10.80
N PRO A 173 -2.93 8.00 -11.53
CA PRO A 173 -3.79 8.86 -12.35
C PRO A 173 -4.84 9.59 -11.51
N GLN A 174 -5.60 10.50 -12.16
CA GLN A 174 -6.71 11.28 -11.57
C GLN A 174 -6.27 12.21 -10.43
N ILE A 175 -5.06 12.72 -10.51
CA ILE A 175 -4.54 13.67 -9.54
C ILE A 175 -5.09 15.07 -9.82
N SER A 176 -5.56 15.76 -8.76
CA SER A 176 -6.02 17.13 -8.83
C SER A 176 -5.52 17.95 -7.65
N ASP A 177 -5.02 19.16 -7.90
CA ASP A 177 -4.69 20.19 -6.90
C ASP A 177 -5.05 21.56 -7.48
N ASP A 178 -6.36 21.91 -7.43
CA ASP A 178 -6.96 23.00 -8.21
C ASP A 178 -7.81 23.98 -7.39
N GLY A 179 -7.83 23.88 -6.11
CA GLY A 179 -8.66 24.72 -5.24
C GLY A 179 -9.86 23.96 -4.67
N ASP A 180 -10.56 23.16 -5.45
CA ASP A 180 -11.61 22.26 -4.97
C ASP A 180 -11.00 21.00 -4.35
N PHE A 181 -9.84 20.60 -4.87
CA PHE A 181 -9.09 19.44 -4.39
C PHE A 181 -7.65 19.79 -4.04
N ARG A 182 -7.07 19.00 -3.15
CA ARG A 182 -5.63 18.95 -2.88
C ARG A 182 -5.16 17.52 -2.95
N THR A 183 -3.92 17.32 -3.37
CA THR A 183 -3.31 16.00 -3.42
C THR A 183 -2.12 15.94 -2.48
N ASN A 184 -2.05 14.88 -1.68
CA ASN A 184 -0.84 14.45 -1.01
C ASN A 184 -0.29 13.22 -1.72
N VAL A 185 1.02 13.21 -1.91
CA VAL A 185 1.77 12.03 -2.39
C VAL A 185 2.56 11.48 -1.23
N GLY A 186 2.62 10.18 -1.09
CA GLY A 186 3.40 9.54 -0.05
C GLY A 186 4.15 8.33 -0.58
N VAL A 187 5.24 8.01 0.10
CA VAL A 187 6.11 6.87 -0.23
C VAL A 187 6.54 6.19 1.06
N ALA A 188 6.25 4.90 1.17
CA ALA A 188 6.86 4.05 2.18
C ALA A 188 8.11 3.36 1.59
N SER A 189 9.16 3.19 2.39
CA SER A 189 10.38 2.49 2.01
C SER A 189 10.59 1.27 2.90
N TRP A 190 10.76 0.12 2.28
CA TRP A 190 11.27 -1.07 2.97
C TRP A 190 12.70 -1.35 2.50
N THR A 191 13.56 -0.37 2.73
CA THR A 191 14.97 -0.40 2.32
C THR A 191 15.81 0.19 3.44
N ASN A 192 16.81 -0.53 3.90
CA ASN A 192 17.69 -0.07 5.00
C ASN A 192 18.79 0.87 4.46
N ALA A 193 18.40 1.83 3.63
CA ALA A 193 19.28 2.87 3.10
C ALA A 193 18.43 4.08 2.69
N TRP A 194 19.03 5.26 2.71
CA TRP A 194 18.44 6.42 2.07
C TRP A 194 18.28 6.16 0.58
N VAL A 195 17.11 6.45 0.06
CA VAL A 195 16.83 6.43 -1.39
C VAL A 195 16.23 7.76 -1.82
N THR A 196 16.40 8.10 -3.08
CA THR A 196 15.73 9.26 -3.67
C THR A 196 14.68 8.77 -4.64
N VAL A 197 13.46 9.20 -4.48
CA VAL A 197 12.41 9.03 -5.49
C VAL A 197 12.27 10.29 -6.31
N ARG A 198 12.06 10.14 -7.62
CA ARG A 198 11.65 11.22 -8.49
C ARG A 198 10.14 11.17 -8.69
N GLU A 199 9.54 12.33 -8.57
CA GLU A 199 8.15 12.62 -8.88
C GLU A 199 8.07 13.43 -10.16
N ASP A 200 7.48 12.87 -11.22
CA ASP A 200 7.12 13.59 -12.44
C ASP A 200 5.61 13.84 -12.42
N VAL A 201 5.20 15.10 -12.44
CA VAL A 201 3.78 15.49 -12.49
C VAL A 201 3.42 15.78 -13.93
N GLN A 202 2.39 15.12 -14.43
CA GLN A 202 1.89 15.25 -15.80
C GLN A 202 0.49 15.87 -15.78
N ASP A 203 0.24 16.77 -16.74
CA ASP A 203 -1.12 17.26 -17.00
C ASP A 203 -2.00 16.19 -17.67
N ALA A 204 -3.26 16.49 -17.89
CA ALA A 204 -4.21 15.58 -18.55
C ALA A 204 -3.83 15.26 -20.02
N ALA A 205 -2.96 16.03 -20.63
CA ALA A 205 -2.42 15.79 -21.97
C ALA A 205 -1.11 14.97 -21.97
N GLY A 206 -0.59 14.63 -20.78
CA GLY A 206 0.65 13.86 -20.59
C GLY A 206 1.94 14.70 -20.61
N ASN A 207 1.84 16.03 -20.64
CA ASN A 207 3.02 16.88 -20.56
C ASN A 207 3.53 16.92 -19.11
N ILE A 208 4.85 16.82 -18.92
CA ILE A 208 5.46 16.98 -17.60
C ILE A 208 5.41 18.48 -17.24
N VAL A 209 4.66 18.80 -16.19
CA VAL A 209 4.45 20.16 -15.68
C VAL A 209 5.17 20.43 -14.35
N GLY A 210 5.70 19.38 -13.73
CA GLY A 210 6.52 19.45 -12.50
C GLY A 210 7.45 18.26 -12.41
N ARG A 211 8.61 18.45 -11.77
CA ARG A 211 9.58 17.38 -11.50
C ARG A 211 10.30 17.68 -10.19
N TYR A 212 10.22 16.74 -9.26
CA TYR A 212 10.74 16.91 -7.91
C TYR A 212 11.49 15.66 -7.46
N ASP A 213 12.46 15.82 -6.58
CA ASP A 213 13.22 14.72 -5.97
C ASP A 213 12.98 14.73 -4.46
N HIS A 214 12.58 13.59 -3.93
CA HIS A 214 12.27 13.42 -2.50
C HIS A 214 13.20 12.37 -1.89
N PRO A 215 14.01 12.71 -0.87
CA PRO A 215 14.77 11.75 -0.11
C PRO A 215 13.85 10.98 0.81
N ILE A 216 13.92 9.65 0.80
CA ILE A 216 13.14 8.77 1.67
C ILE A 216 14.10 8.11 2.65
N PRO A 217 13.85 8.19 3.97
CA PRO A 217 14.75 7.61 4.97
C PRO A 217 14.72 6.08 4.97
N PRO A 218 15.76 5.45 5.54
CA PRO A 218 15.84 4.00 5.68
C PRO A 218 14.63 3.44 6.45
N ASN A 219 13.98 2.41 5.89
CA ASN A 219 12.78 1.79 6.47
C ASN A 219 11.79 2.83 6.97
N GLY A 220 11.54 3.85 6.17
CA GLY A 220 10.78 5.03 6.59
C GLY A 220 9.60 5.34 5.67
N HIS A 221 9.00 6.47 5.95
CA HIS A 221 7.86 6.98 5.21
C HIS A 221 8.00 8.49 5.06
N GLU A 222 7.66 9.00 3.88
CA GLU A 222 7.52 10.42 3.60
C GLU A 222 6.15 10.70 2.99
N GLN A 223 5.61 11.87 3.30
CA GLN A 223 4.37 12.36 2.68
C GLN A 223 4.43 13.87 2.53
N TRP A 224 4.21 14.33 1.32
CA TRP A 224 4.21 15.74 0.98
C TRP A 224 2.93 16.14 0.23
N ARG A 225 2.60 17.40 0.27
CA ARG A 225 1.57 17.95 -0.60
C ARG A 225 2.15 18.15 -1.99
N LEU A 226 1.39 17.80 -3.03
CA LEU A 226 1.77 18.05 -4.42
C LEU A 226 2.20 19.51 -4.61
N GLU A 227 3.40 19.74 -5.14
CA GLU A 227 3.95 21.10 -5.32
C GLU A 227 3.33 21.81 -6.53
N THR A 228 3.00 21.07 -7.60
CA THR A 228 2.33 21.59 -8.79
C THR A 228 0.89 21.96 -8.47
N ARG A 229 0.53 23.22 -8.69
CA ARG A 229 -0.82 23.75 -8.45
C ARG A 229 -1.60 23.96 -9.75
N GLY A 230 -2.94 24.02 -9.64
CA GLY A 230 -3.83 24.21 -10.78
C GLY A 230 -3.91 22.99 -11.68
N LEU A 231 -3.62 21.81 -11.14
CA LEU A 231 -3.69 20.54 -11.85
C LEU A 231 -5.09 19.93 -11.70
N THR A 232 -5.72 19.57 -12.81
CA THR A 232 -6.99 18.85 -12.84
C THR A 232 -6.88 17.60 -13.69
N GLY A 233 -7.13 16.42 -13.07
CA GLY A 233 -7.13 15.14 -13.76
C GLY A 233 -5.77 14.71 -14.33
N GLY A 234 -4.68 15.14 -13.71
CA GLY A 234 -3.32 14.77 -14.11
C GLY A 234 -2.89 13.40 -13.62
N THR A 235 -1.60 13.12 -13.76
CA THR A 235 -0.95 11.88 -13.30
C THR A 235 0.35 12.21 -12.58
N VAL A 236 0.62 11.53 -11.48
CA VAL A 236 1.94 11.53 -10.83
C VAL A 236 2.64 10.22 -11.16
N ALA A 237 3.87 10.31 -11.67
CA ALA A 237 4.76 9.18 -11.86
C ALA A 237 5.87 9.22 -10.81
N VAL A 238 6.10 8.09 -10.12
CA VAL A 238 7.14 7.96 -9.09
C VAL A 238 8.08 6.81 -9.46
N TYR A 239 9.38 7.07 -9.38
CA TYR A 239 10.42 6.08 -9.66
C TYR A 239 11.71 6.37 -8.88
N LEU A 240 12.50 5.32 -8.67
CA LEU A 240 13.77 5.42 -7.94
C LEU A 240 14.85 6.09 -8.78
N GLN A 241 15.62 6.97 -8.11
CA GLN A 241 16.84 7.61 -8.63
C GLN A 241 18.07 7.05 -7.89
N ASN A 242 19.05 6.52 -8.63
CA ASN A 242 20.35 6.11 -8.08
C ASN A 242 20.26 5.26 -6.79
N ALA A 243 19.25 4.42 -6.68
CA ALA A 243 19.03 3.59 -5.51
C ALA A 243 19.80 2.25 -5.61
N PRO A 244 20.09 1.59 -4.49
CA PRO A 244 20.59 0.23 -4.50
C PRO A 244 19.65 -0.70 -5.27
N ASN A 245 20.19 -1.69 -6.00
CA ASN A 245 19.39 -2.67 -6.77
C ASN A 245 18.40 -3.48 -5.91
N THR A 246 18.55 -3.41 -4.59
CA THR A 246 17.67 -4.04 -3.62
C THR A 246 16.63 -3.10 -3.04
N ALA A 247 16.65 -1.83 -3.44
CA ALA A 247 15.72 -0.84 -2.96
C ALA A 247 14.30 -1.15 -3.45
N MET A 248 13.33 -0.92 -2.57
CA MET A 248 11.93 -1.06 -2.86
C MET A 248 11.12 -0.01 -2.11
N VAL A 249 10.27 0.70 -2.83
CA VAL A 249 9.40 1.74 -2.29
C VAL A 249 7.96 1.51 -2.74
N TYR A 250 7.01 2.05 -1.98
CA TYR A 250 5.58 1.85 -2.15
C TYR A 250 4.88 3.21 -2.19
N PRO A 251 4.78 3.82 -3.38
CA PRO A 251 4.12 5.10 -3.54
C PRO A 251 2.59 4.98 -3.52
N TYR A 252 1.95 6.05 -3.07
CA TYR A 252 0.50 6.25 -3.11
C TYR A 252 0.18 7.74 -3.24
N ALA A 253 -1.04 8.07 -3.61
CA ALA A 253 -1.54 9.43 -3.50
C ALA A 253 -2.91 9.46 -2.82
N THR A 254 -3.24 10.60 -2.23
CA THR A 254 -4.57 10.88 -1.70
C THR A 254 -5.08 12.19 -2.25
N VAL A 255 -6.23 12.15 -2.92
CA VAL A 255 -6.93 13.34 -3.42
C VAL A 255 -8.04 13.69 -2.43
N VAL A 256 -7.97 14.87 -1.85
CA VAL A 256 -8.86 15.31 -0.77
C VAL A 256 -9.72 16.47 -1.26
N ASN A 257 -11.03 16.34 -1.10
CA ASN A 257 -11.95 17.45 -1.33
C ASN A 257 -11.77 18.53 -0.24
N ASN A 258 -11.48 19.76 -0.64
CA ASN A 258 -11.19 20.85 0.29
C ASN A 258 -12.42 21.34 1.06
N ALA A 259 -13.63 21.14 0.51
CA ALA A 259 -14.86 21.57 1.15
C ALA A 259 -15.34 20.60 2.23
N THR A 260 -15.18 19.28 2.00
CA THR A 260 -15.71 18.24 2.89
C THR A 260 -14.62 17.56 3.74
N GLY A 261 -13.37 17.60 3.31
CA GLY A 261 -12.29 16.78 3.89
C GLY A 261 -12.32 15.32 3.43
N ASP A 262 -13.31 14.92 2.62
CA ASP A 262 -13.40 13.57 2.09
C ASP A 262 -12.20 13.26 1.19
N ALA A 263 -11.63 12.07 1.34
CA ALA A 263 -10.38 11.67 0.71
C ALA A 263 -10.54 10.38 -0.09
N THR A 264 -9.88 10.34 -1.24
CA THR A 264 -9.79 9.16 -2.09
C THR A 264 -8.35 8.72 -2.23
N THR A 265 -8.06 7.46 -1.95
CA THR A 265 -6.75 6.84 -2.21
C THR A 265 -6.60 6.55 -3.69
N VAL A 266 -5.48 6.96 -4.26
CA VAL A 266 -5.05 6.58 -5.60
C VAL A 266 -3.89 5.59 -5.47
N GLU A 267 -4.18 4.34 -5.79
CA GLU A 267 -3.16 3.29 -5.79
C GLU A 267 -2.24 3.42 -6.99
N ALA A 268 -0.97 3.13 -6.76
CA ALA A 268 0.02 3.10 -7.81
C ALA A 268 -0.19 1.92 -8.77
N GLN A 269 -0.18 2.20 -10.06
CA GLN A 269 -0.12 1.20 -11.12
C GLN A 269 1.32 1.15 -11.65
N ILE A 270 1.95 -0.01 -11.60
CA ILE A 270 3.35 -0.17 -11.99
C ILE A 270 3.49 -0.64 -13.45
N THR A 271 4.50 -0.11 -14.13
CA THR A 271 4.91 -0.57 -15.45
C THR A 271 6.43 -0.69 -15.52
N PRO A 272 6.98 -1.69 -16.20
CA PRO A 272 8.42 -1.77 -16.43
C PRO A 272 8.95 -0.51 -17.09
N VAL A 273 10.18 -0.10 -16.72
CA VAL A 273 10.91 0.96 -17.43
C VAL A 273 11.21 0.44 -18.83
N GLY A 274 10.31 0.70 -19.76
CA GLY A 274 10.46 0.40 -21.18
C GLY A 274 10.95 1.62 -21.92
N LEU A 275 11.84 1.44 -22.88
CA LEU A 275 12.23 2.52 -23.79
C LEU A 275 10.98 3.07 -24.50
N PRO A 276 10.85 4.40 -24.68
CA PRO A 276 9.76 4.99 -25.41
C PRO A 276 9.67 4.37 -26.81
N GLY A 277 8.51 3.75 -27.14
CA GLY A 277 8.24 3.21 -28.48
C GLY A 277 8.25 1.68 -28.59
N GLN A 278 8.55 0.93 -27.56
CA GLN A 278 8.32 -0.52 -27.56
C GLN A 278 6.99 -0.81 -26.86
N ALA A 279 6.03 -1.35 -27.62
CA ALA A 279 4.85 -1.96 -27.04
C ALA A 279 5.32 -3.00 -26.02
N ALA A 280 4.96 -2.78 -24.76
CA ALA A 280 5.28 -3.72 -23.69
C ALA A 280 4.67 -5.07 -24.05
N SER A 281 5.50 -6.00 -24.52
CA SER A 281 5.14 -7.40 -24.42
C SER A 281 4.98 -7.64 -22.94
N VAL A 282 3.77 -7.98 -22.53
CA VAL A 282 3.48 -8.40 -21.15
C VAL A 282 4.34 -9.65 -20.90
N HIS A 283 5.55 -9.43 -20.46
CA HIS A 283 6.30 -10.47 -19.80
C HIS A 283 5.57 -10.70 -18.49
N ALA A 284 5.04 -11.90 -18.34
CA ALA A 284 4.59 -12.38 -17.06
C ALA A 284 5.67 -11.97 -16.06
N ALA A 285 5.34 -11.02 -15.19
CA ALA A 285 6.24 -10.57 -14.15
C ALA A 285 6.64 -11.83 -13.40
N THR A 286 7.89 -12.21 -13.53
CA THR A 286 8.44 -13.25 -12.67
C THR A 286 8.36 -12.65 -11.29
N VAL A 287 7.36 -13.05 -10.53
CA VAL A 287 7.17 -12.62 -9.14
C VAL A 287 8.46 -12.98 -8.42
N ARG A 288 9.37 -12.01 -8.32
CA ARG A 288 10.55 -12.16 -7.48
C ARG A 288 10.04 -12.13 -6.05
N ARG A 289 9.92 -13.27 -5.43
CA ARG A 289 9.75 -13.33 -3.98
C ARG A 289 10.96 -12.63 -3.37
N VAL A 290 10.69 -11.45 -2.82
CA VAL A 290 11.63 -10.79 -1.93
C VAL A 290 11.68 -11.67 -0.69
N ALA A 291 12.78 -12.41 -0.50
CA ALA A 291 13.07 -12.96 0.82
C ALA A 291 12.97 -11.79 1.80
N LEU A 292 12.24 -11.97 2.89
CA LEU A 292 12.09 -10.98 3.97
C LEU A 292 13.48 -10.46 4.34
N ARG A 293 13.90 -9.36 3.71
CA ARG A 293 15.22 -8.80 3.93
C ARG A 293 15.11 -7.84 5.08
N SER A 294 15.87 -8.13 6.12
CA SER A 294 16.15 -7.27 7.29
C SER A 294 15.02 -6.32 7.65
N VAL A 295 14.00 -6.87 8.31
CA VAL A 295 13.07 -6.06 9.11
C VAL A 295 13.92 -5.22 10.07
N PRO A 296 13.64 -3.92 10.23
CA PRO A 296 14.34 -3.10 11.19
C PRO A 296 14.39 -3.79 12.56
N PRO A 297 15.50 -3.74 13.31
CA PRO A 297 15.53 -4.31 14.64
C PRO A 297 14.41 -3.70 15.50
N PRO A 298 13.74 -4.48 16.35
CA PRO A 298 12.66 -3.97 17.17
C PRO A 298 13.19 -2.95 18.18
N LEU A 299 12.54 -1.79 18.25
CA LEU A 299 12.66 -0.90 19.41
C LEU A 299 11.88 -1.48 20.60
N PRO A 300 12.15 -1.04 21.85
CA PRO A 300 11.35 -1.43 23.00
C PRO A 300 9.87 -1.24 22.70
N ALA A 301 9.08 -2.30 22.91
CA ALA A 301 7.67 -2.32 22.55
C ALA A 301 6.91 -1.18 23.23
N PRO A 302 6.13 -0.37 22.49
CA PRO A 302 5.14 0.52 23.07
C PRO A 302 4.11 -0.30 23.87
N ARG A 303 3.28 0.38 24.67
CA ARG A 303 2.21 -0.28 25.44
C ARG A 303 1.11 -0.76 24.50
N PHE A 304 1.37 -1.85 23.81
CA PHE A 304 0.42 -2.45 22.85
C PHE A 304 -0.54 -3.37 23.59
N SER A 305 -1.85 -3.11 23.51
CA SER A 305 -2.89 -3.93 24.11
C SER A 305 -3.84 -4.46 23.06
N LEU A 306 -3.63 -5.69 22.61
CA LEU A 306 -4.51 -6.36 21.63
C LEU A 306 -5.97 -6.43 22.10
N ALA A 307 -6.20 -6.72 23.39
CA ALA A 307 -7.56 -6.83 23.95
C ALA A 307 -8.31 -5.49 23.86
N ALA A 308 -7.63 -4.36 24.13
CA ALA A 308 -8.26 -3.05 24.05
C ALA A 308 -8.45 -2.59 22.58
N LEU A 309 -7.54 -2.97 21.66
CA LEU A 309 -7.67 -2.69 20.23
C LEU A 309 -8.83 -3.45 19.59
N ALA A 310 -9.08 -4.69 19.99
CA ALA A 310 -10.14 -5.52 19.42
C ALA A 310 -11.56 -5.12 19.88
N HIS A 311 -11.69 -4.31 20.94
CA HIS A 311 -12.97 -3.87 21.49
C HIS A 311 -13.20 -2.38 21.25
N ARG A 312 -13.87 -2.03 20.15
CA ARG A 312 -14.43 -0.69 19.95
C ARG A 312 -15.78 -0.62 20.64
N THR A 313 -15.90 0.17 21.70
CA THR A 313 -17.21 0.64 22.16
C THR A 313 -17.67 1.71 21.19
N ARG A 314 -18.74 1.44 20.45
CA ARG A 314 -19.43 2.40 19.57
C ARG A 314 -20.24 3.39 20.40
#